data_d72681edd15f272e3a6e28097ec2d4ff
#
_entry.id   d72681edd15f272e3a6e28097ec2d4ff
#
_cell.length_a   1.000
_cell.length_b   1.000
_cell.length_c   1.000
_cell.angle_alpha   90.00
_cell.angle_beta   90.00
_cell.angle_gamma   90.00
#
_symmetry.space_group_name_H-M   'P 1'
#
loop_
_entity.id
_entity.type
_entity.pdbx_description
1 polymer ?
#
loop_
_entity_poly.entity_id
_entity_poly.type
_entity_poly.pdbx_seq_one_letter_code
_entity_poly.pdbx_strand_id
1 'polypeptide(L)'
;MHTQRRSALRHFVHDHSLTLVSALILGTWVILYLQADPQTHFGAFYGNAIADWSGTVLIVIATKWLFEKGSTESRRMPRHFKNRVREFLISHSLTLFVVATGIGWIVLYSALNPMDKWGEVVGNIVSEWTQVLGMILFTKVLIERGSKESRA
;
A
#
# COMPACT_ATOMS: atom_id res chain seq x y z
N MET A 1 -8.85 36.75 8.34
CA MET A 1 -9.31 35.40 7.93
C MET A 1 -8.41 34.71 6.88
N HIS A 2 -7.84 35.41 5.91
CA HIS A 2 -7.00 34.79 4.85
C HIS A 2 -5.67 34.19 5.32
N THR A 3 -5.00 34.77 6.30
CA THR A 3 -3.71 34.30 6.83
C THR A 3 -3.82 32.97 7.60
N GLN A 4 -4.88 32.77 8.38
CA GLN A 4 -5.12 31.56 9.15
C GLN A 4 -5.43 30.36 8.25
N ARG A 5 -6.17 30.56 7.17
CA ARG A 5 -6.46 29.51 6.17
C ARG A 5 -5.20 29.06 5.42
N ARG A 6 -4.31 29.98 5.07
CA ARG A 6 -3.03 29.67 4.40
C ARG A 6 -2.08 28.87 5.31
N SER A 7 -2.06 29.16 6.60
CA SER A 7 -1.28 28.43 7.60
C SER A 7 -1.80 27.00 7.75
N ALA A 8 -3.11 26.82 7.89
CA ALA A 8 -3.73 25.49 8.02
C ALA A 8 -3.48 24.61 6.76
N LEU A 9 -3.60 25.18 5.56
CA LEU A 9 -3.31 24.47 4.32
C LEU A 9 -1.84 24.04 4.21
N ARG A 10 -0.90 24.91 4.60
CA ARG A 10 0.53 24.56 4.61
C ARG A 10 0.83 23.42 5.58
N HIS A 11 0.28 23.44 6.77
CA HIS A 11 0.43 22.34 7.73
C HIS A 11 -0.16 21.05 7.18
N PHE A 12 -1.37 21.08 6.63
CA PHE A 12 -1.99 19.90 6.01
C PHE A 12 -1.13 19.31 4.88
N VAL A 13 -0.66 20.14 3.95
CA VAL A 13 0.19 19.69 2.83
C VAL A 13 1.51 19.12 3.34
N HIS A 14 2.13 19.77 4.33
CA HIS A 14 3.37 19.25 4.93
C HIS A 14 3.16 17.90 5.62
N ASP A 15 2.13 17.78 6.45
CA ASP A 15 1.86 16.58 7.26
C ASP A 15 1.38 15.37 6.43
N HIS A 16 0.86 15.63 5.21
CA HIS A 16 0.39 14.61 4.28
C HIS A 16 1.20 14.56 2.98
N SER A 17 2.37 15.20 2.93
CA SER A 17 3.16 15.34 1.71
C SER A 17 3.50 14.00 1.06
N LEU A 18 3.87 12.98 1.84
CA LEU A 18 4.18 11.65 1.31
C LEU A 18 2.94 11.01 0.65
N THR A 19 1.78 11.08 1.29
CA THR A 19 0.52 10.57 0.72
C THR A 19 0.14 11.34 -0.56
N LEU A 20 0.26 12.66 -0.52
CA LEU A 20 -0.09 13.51 -1.67
C LEU A 20 0.81 13.28 -2.87
N VAL A 21 2.12 13.19 -2.63
CA VAL A 21 3.10 12.95 -3.70
C VAL A 21 2.93 11.54 -4.28
N SER A 22 2.83 10.51 -3.45
CA SER A 22 2.64 9.14 -3.95
C SER A 22 1.32 8.96 -4.70
N ALA A 23 0.23 9.58 -4.22
CA ALA A 23 -1.05 9.57 -4.93
C ALA A 23 -1.00 10.35 -6.26
N LEU A 24 -0.27 11.47 -6.32
CA LEU A 24 -0.06 12.23 -7.55
C LEU A 24 0.72 11.41 -8.58
N ILE A 25 1.78 10.73 -8.16
CA ILE A 25 2.57 9.85 -9.03
C ILE A 25 1.70 8.71 -9.56
N LEU A 26 0.94 8.02 -8.69
CA LEU A 26 0.01 6.98 -9.11
C LEU A 26 -1.01 7.52 -10.13
N GLY A 27 -1.61 8.68 -9.87
CA GLY A 27 -2.54 9.33 -10.80
C GLY A 27 -1.90 9.65 -12.15
N THR A 28 -0.63 10.06 -12.16
CA THR A 28 0.13 10.30 -13.40
C THR A 28 0.28 9.02 -14.21
N TRP A 29 0.66 7.89 -13.57
CA TRP A 29 0.78 6.60 -14.25
C TRP A 29 -0.56 6.12 -14.82
N VAL A 30 -1.67 6.31 -14.09
CA VAL A 30 -3.01 5.98 -14.59
C VAL A 30 -3.34 6.81 -15.83
N ILE A 31 -3.08 8.13 -15.85
CA ILE A 31 -3.36 8.99 -17.00
C ILE A 31 -2.52 8.56 -18.22
N LEU A 32 -1.23 8.28 -18.03
CA LEU A 32 -0.35 7.82 -19.09
C LEU A 32 -0.80 6.46 -19.64
N TYR A 33 -1.19 5.54 -18.76
CA TYR A 33 -1.67 4.23 -19.15
C TYR A 33 -2.99 4.29 -19.94
N LEU A 34 -3.91 5.17 -19.55
CA LEU A 34 -5.17 5.35 -20.30
C LEU A 34 -4.94 5.73 -21.76
N GLN A 35 -3.86 6.48 -22.03
CA GLN A 35 -3.51 6.97 -23.37
C GLN A 35 -2.59 6.01 -24.13
N ALA A 36 -1.92 5.09 -23.46
CA ALA A 36 -0.96 4.17 -24.05
C ALA A 36 -1.64 2.92 -24.65
N ASP A 37 -1.00 2.37 -25.68
CA ASP A 37 -1.26 1.01 -26.14
C ASP A 37 -0.56 0.02 -25.17
N PRO A 38 -1.32 -0.87 -24.50
CA PRO A 38 -0.76 -1.83 -23.53
C PRO A 38 0.26 -2.81 -24.17
N GLN A 39 0.19 -3.04 -25.47
CA GLN A 39 1.10 -3.94 -26.19
C GLN A 39 2.48 -3.32 -26.45
N THR A 40 2.66 -2.05 -26.14
CA THR A 40 3.96 -1.37 -26.24
C THR A 40 4.75 -1.51 -24.95
N HIS A 41 6.09 -1.40 -25.03
CA HIS A 41 6.96 -1.40 -23.86
C HIS A 41 6.58 -0.31 -22.84
N PHE A 42 6.20 0.88 -23.31
CA PHE A 42 5.75 1.97 -22.43
C PHE A 42 4.39 1.67 -21.79
N GLY A 43 3.45 1.08 -22.54
CA GLY A 43 2.15 0.68 -21.99
C GLY A 43 2.30 -0.37 -20.90
N ALA A 44 3.07 -1.43 -21.14
CA ALA A 44 3.38 -2.44 -20.14
C ALA A 44 4.08 -1.84 -18.90
N PHE A 45 5.05 -0.94 -19.11
CA PHE A 45 5.72 -0.23 -18.01
C PHE A 45 4.75 0.59 -17.16
N TYR A 46 3.85 1.35 -17.79
CA TYR A 46 2.85 2.14 -17.05
C TYR A 46 1.89 1.25 -16.25
N GLY A 47 1.48 0.10 -16.83
CA GLY A 47 0.66 -0.88 -16.13
C GLY A 47 1.33 -1.43 -14.86
N ASN A 48 2.61 -1.80 -14.95
CA ASN A 48 3.40 -2.23 -13.80
C ASN A 48 3.56 -1.10 -12.77
N ALA A 49 3.88 0.12 -13.23
CA ALA A 49 4.02 1.27 -12.34
C ALA A 49 2.73 1.59 -11.57
N ILE A 50 1.54 1.36 -12.15
CA ILE A 50 0.27 1.49 -11.42
C ILE A 50 0.23 0.49 -10.26
N ALA A 51 0.62 -0.77 -10.47
CA ALA A 51 0.61 -1.79 -9.43
C ALA A 51 1.57 -1.43 -8.29
N ASP A 52 2.83 -1.13 -8.60
CA ASP A 52 3.88 -0.78 -7.63
C ASP A 52 3.49 0.44 -6.78
N TRP A 53 3.00 1.50 -7.43
CA TRP A 53 2.58 2.70 -6.71
C TRP A 53 1.27 2.53 -5.95
N SER A 54 0.40 1.58 -6.35
CA SER A 54 -0.79 1.21 -5.58
C SER A 54 -0.39 0.58 -4.24
N GLY A 55 0.58 -0.34 -4.23
CA GLY A 55 1.15 -0.92 -3.00
C GLY A 55 1.79 0.16 -2.11
N THR A 56 2.58 1.06 -2.71
CA THR A 56 3.19 2.19 -1.99
C THR A 56 2.15 3.10 -1.32
N VAL A 57 1.11 3.53 -2.05
CA VAL A 57 0.01 4.36 -1.51
C VAL A 57 -0.73 3.62 -0.41
N LEU A 58 -1.00 2.31 -0.61
CA LEU A 58 -1.63 1.47 0.40
C LEU A 58 -0.86 1.52 1.72
N ILE A 59 0.44 1.18 1.70
CA ILE A 59 1.27 1.14 2.92
C ILE A 59 1.35 2.51 3.58
N VAL A 60 1.58 3.58 2.82
CA VAL A 60 1.64 4.94 3.37
C VAL A 60 0.36 5.33 4.10
N ILE A 61 -0.82 4.95 3.57
CA ILE A 61 -2.10 5.28 4.19
C ILE A 61 -2.43 4.29 5.32
N ALA A 62 -2.30 2.98 5.06
CA ALA A 62 -2.71 1.95 6.00
C ALA A 62 -1.93 2.02 7.33
N THR A 63 -0.61 2.23 7.26
CA THR A 63 0.25 2.31 8.44
C THR A 63 0.04 3.56 9.32
N LYS A 64 -0.82 4.48 8.92
CA LYS A 64 -1.28 5.57 9.80
C LYS A 64 -2.19 5.07 10.92
N TRP A 65 -3.02 4.06 10.65
CA TRP A 65 -4.08 3.60 11.56
C TRP A 65 -4.00 2.12 11.90
N LEU A 66 -3.37 1.31 11.04
CA LEU A 66 -3.29 -0.13 11.19
C LEU A 66 -1.94 -0.54 11.79
N PHE A 67 -1.96 -1.66 12.52
CA PHE A 67 -0.82 -2.17 13.27
C PHE A 67 -0.53 -3.62 12.93
N GLU A 68 0.77 -3.98 12.97
CA GLU A 68 1.22 -5.36 12.92
C GLU A 68 2.30 -5.59 13.97
N LYS A 69 1.95 -6.35 15.00
CA LYS A 69 2.87 -6.63 16.12
C LYS A 69 4.08 -7.40 15.63
N GLY A 70 5.25 -6.84 15.83
CA GLY A 70 6.52 -7.45 15.45
C GLY A 70 7.06 -7.06 14.07
N SER A 71 6.24 -6.56 13.16
CA SER A 71 6.69 -6.11 11.83
C SER A 71 7.37 -4.75 11.87
N THR A 72 8.40 -4.55 11.01
CA THR A 72 9.04 -3.24 10.79
C THR A 72 8.19 -2.34 9.93
N GLU A 73 7.29 -2.91 9.13
CA GLU A 73 6.36 -2.18 8.25
C GLU A 73 5.27 -1.44 9.03
N SER A 74 5.19 -1.63 10.34
CA SER A 74 4.15 -1.07 11.18
C SER A 74 4.71 -0.27 12.35
N ARG A 75 3.94 0.72 12.80
CA ARG A 75 4.24 1.44 14.05
C ARG A 75 4.09 0.53 15.26
N ARG A 76 4.77 0.88 16.35
CA ARG A 76 4.56 0.23 17.65
C ARG A 76 3.16 0.54 18.15
N MET A 77 2.44 -0.50 18.56
CA MET A 77 1.11 -0.36 19.14
C MET A 77 1.16 0.41 20.47
N PRO A 78 0.32 1.45 20.67
CA PRO A 78 0.49 2.36 21.81
C PRO A 78 0.05 1.82 23.17
N ARG A 79 -0.78 0.75 23.24
CA ARG A 79 -1.32 0.23 24.53
C ARG A 79 -1.72 -1.24 24.47
N HIS A 80 -1.68 -1.92 25.64
CA HIS A 80 -2.32 -3.22 25.85
C HIS A 80 -3.83 -3.07 26.08
N PHE A 81 -4.60 -3.99 25.53
CA PHE A 81 -6.05 -4.02 25.69
C PHE A 81 -6.45 -5.11 26.70
N LYS A 82 -7.46 -4.84 27.54
CA LYS A 82 -8.00 -5.83 28.50
C LYS A 82 -8.66 -7.03 27.80
N ASN A 83 -9.20 -6.83 26.61
CA ASN A 83 -9.87 -7.88 25.84
C ASN A 83 -8.90 -8.49 24.82
N ARG A 84 -8.60 -9.78 24.98
CA ARG A 84 -7.63 -10.53 24.11
C ARG A 84 -8.04 -10.54 22.63
N VAL A 85 -9.34 -10.67 22.32
CA VAL A 85 -9.82 -10.68 20.93
C VAL A 85 -9.59 -9.32 20.28
N ARG A 86 -9.94 -8.24 21.01
CA ARG A 86 -9.72 -6.87 20.54
C ARG A 86 -8.22 -6.56 20.37
N GLU A 87 -7.39 -7.02 21.30
CA GLU A 87 -5.94 -6.89 21.20
C GLU A 87 -5.41 -7.61 19.96
N PHE A 88 -5.84 -8.85 19.70
CA PHE A 88 -5.47 -9.60 18.52
C PHE A 88 -5.87 -8.88 17.22
N LEU A 89 -7.14 -8.46 17.10
CA LEU A 89 -7.63 -7.78 15.92
C LEU A 89 -6.89 -6.47 15.62
N ILE A 90 -6.61 -5.68 16.65
CA ILE A 90 -5.89 -4.41 16.49
C ILE A 90 -4.40 -4.65 16.19
N SER A 91 -3.76 -5.59 16.90
CA SER A 91 -2.33 -5.88 16.75
C SER A 91 -1.97 -6.55 15.42
N HIS A 92 -2.95 -7.10 14.70
CA HIS A 92 -2.80 -7.71 13.38
C HIS A 92 -3.67 -7.04 12.31
N SER A 93 -4.16 -5.83 12.58
CA SER A 93 -5.09 -5.11 11.71
C SER A 93 -4.49 -4.81 10.33
N LEU A 94 -3.18 -4.59 10.23
CA LEU A 94 -2.51 -4.36 8.95
C LEU A 94 -2.50 -5.64 8.09
N THR A 95 -2.09 -6.78 8.65
CA THR A 95 -2.15 -8.06 7.94
C THR A 95 -3.58 -8.42 7.55
N LEU A 96 -4.55 -8.29 8.47
CA LEU A 96 -5.95 -8.58 8.18
C LEU A 96 -6.50 -7.70 7.04
N PHE A 97 -6.15 -6.43 7.01
CA PHE A 97 -6.55 -5.50 5.97
C PHE A 97 -5.92 -5.87 4.61
N VAL A 98 -4.61 -6.16 4.57
CA VAL A 98 -3.92 -6.54 3.33
C VAL A 98 -4.44 -7.87 2.80
N VAL A 99 -4.71 -8.85 3.67
CA VAL A 99 -5.32 -10.13 3.26
C VAL A 99 -6.73 -9.92 2.71
N ALA A 100 -7.57 -9.15 3.40
CA ALA A 100 -8.94 -8.90 2.95
C ALA A 100 -8.99 -8.19 1.58
N THR A 101 -8.17 -7.14 1.41
CA THR A 101 -8.07 -6.43 0.12
C THR A 101 -7.40 -7.27 -0.96
N GLY A 102 -6.40 -8.10 -0.61
CA GLY A 102 -5.76 -9.05 -1.52
C GLY A 102 -6.74 -10.10 -2.06
N ILE A 103 -7.61 -10.64 -1.20
CA ILE A 103 -8.69 -11.53 -1.64
C ILE A 103 -9.62 -10.80 -2.63
N GLY A 104 -9.97 -9.54 -2.35
CA GLY A 104 -10.75 -8.72 -3.27
C GLY A 104 -10.09 -8.57 -4.65
N TRP A 105 -8.77 -8.32 -4.68
CA TRP A 105 -8.01 -8.26 -5.93
C TRP A 105 -7.97 -9.59 -6.69
N ILE A 106 -7.80 -10.71 -5.97
CA ILE A 106 -7.82 -12.06 -6.58
C ILE A 106 -9.19 -12.36 -7.19
N VAL A 107 -10.27 -12.03 -6.49
CA VAL A 107 -11.63 -12.20 -7.02
C VAL A 107 -11.85 -11.34 -8.27
N LEU A 108 -11.41 -10.09 -8.24
CA LEU A 108 -11.50 -9.21 -9.41
C LEU A 108 -10.67 -9.75 -10.58
N TYR A 109 -9.45 -10.20 -10.33
CA TYR A 109 -8.57 -10.78 -11.34
C TYR A 109 -9.18 -12.01 -11.99
N SER A 110 -9.80 -12.91 -11.20
CA SER A 110 -10.47 -14.09 -11.72
C SER A 110 -11.73 -13.81 -12.53
N ALA A 111 -12.33 -12.62 -12.35
CA ALA A 111 -13.51 -12.17 -13.10
C ALA A 111 -13.16 -11.39 -14.38
N LEU A 112 -11.92 -10.91 -14.52
CA LEU A 112 -11.44 -10.17 -15.69
C LEU A 112 -10.78 -11.12 -16.69
N ASN A 113 -10.78 -10.73 -17.97
CA ASN A 113 -9.93 -11.41 -18.96
C ASN A 113 -8.48 -10.95 -18.75
N PRO A 114 -7.53 -11.86 -18.46
CA PRO A 114 -6.13 -11.52 -18.21
C PRO A 114 -5.44 -10.83 -19.40
N MET A 115 -5.96 -11.02 -20.61
CA MET A 115 -5.41 -10.43 -21.84
C MET A 115 -5.94 -9.01 -22.11
N ASP A 116 -6.91 -8.56 -21.33
CA ASP A 116 -7.42 -7.20 -21.46
C ASP A 116 -6.51 -6.21 -20.72
N LYS A 117 -6.48 -4.97 -21.21
CA LYS A 117 -5.69 -3.87 -20.68
C LYS A 117 -5.70 -3.77 -19.14
N TRP A 118 -6.88 -3.86 -18.53
CA TRP A 118 -7.03 -3.79 -17.06
C TRP A 118 -6.84 -5.14 -16.36
N GLY A 119 -7.04 -6.26 -17.06
CA GLY A 119 -6.77 -7.59 -16.52
C GLY A 119 -5.29 -7.78 -16.17
N GLU A 120 -4.39 -7.33 -17.05
CA GLU A 120 -2.95 -7.34 -16.81
C GLU A 120 -2.57 -6.47 -15.60
N VAL A 121 -3.09 -5.24 -15.51
CA VAL A 121 -2.83 -4.34 -14.37
C VAL A 121 -3.30 -4.96 -13.05
N VAL A 122 -4.50 -5.55 -13.02
CA VAL A 122 -5.03 -6.19 -11.81
C VAL A 122 -4.18 -7.41 -11.43
N GLY A 123 -3.68 -8.19 -12.40
CA GLY A 123 -2.74 -9.27 -12.15
C GLY A 123 -1.45 -8.78 -11.48
N ASN A 124 -0.88 -7.68 -11.96
CA ASN A 124 0.30 -7.05 -11.36
C ASN A 124 0.00 -6.51 -9.95
N ILE A 125 -1.19 -5.95 -9.71
CA ILE A 125 -1.61 -5.54 -8.36
C ILE A 125 -1.69 -6.75 -7.42
N VAL A 126 -2.22 -7.89 -7.87
CA VAL A 126 -2.23 -9.13 -7.05
C VAL A 126 -0.82 -9.54 -6.67
N SER A 127 0.14 -9.47 -7.61
CA SER A 127 1.56 -9.75 -7.33
C SER A 127 2.12 -8.78 -6.28
N GLU A 128 1.90 -7.48 -6.44
CA GLU A 128 2.36 -6.45 -5.49
C GLU A 128 1.78 -6.68 -4.09
N TRP A 129 0.48 -7.04 -3.97
CA TRP A 129 -0.13 -7.38 -2.67
C TRP A 129 0.52 -8.57 -1.99
N THR A 130 0.99 -9.57 -2.75
CA THR A 130 1.73 -10.71 -2.16
C THR A 130 3.09 -10.28 -1.63
N GLN A 131 3.78 -9.35 -2.29
CA GLN A 131 5.05 -8.78 -1.82
C GLN A 131 4.84 -7.96 -0.54
N VAL A 132 3.85 -7.07 -0.52
CA VAL A 132 3.47 -6.29 0.65
C VAL A 132 3.15 -7.19 1.84
N LEU A 133 2.33 -8.23 1.64
CA LEU A 133 2.00 -9.21 2.68
C LEU A 133 3.25 -9.95 3.15
N GLY A 134 4.11 -10.37 2.20
CA GLY A 134 5.38 -11.04 2.49
C GLY A 134 6.26 -10.17 3.39
N MET A 135 6.47 -8.90 3.05
CA MET A 135 7.27 -7.97 3.85
C MET A 135 6.72 -7.79 5.26
N ILE A 136 5.39 -7.61 5.40
CA ILE A 136 4.74 -7.49 6.71
C ILE A 136 5.00 -8.74 7.58
N LEU A 137 4.90 -9.93 7.01
CA LEU A 137 5.05 -11.20 7.74
C LEU A 137 6.52 -11.56 7.98
N PHE A 138 7.38 -11.42 6.96
CA PHE A 138 8.79 -11.82 7.05
C PHE A 138 9.57 -10.94 8.02
N THR A 139 9.34 -9.64 8.05
CA THR A 139 9.99 -8.72 8.99
C THR A 139 9.64 -8.96 10.47
N LYS A 140 8.67 -9.84 10.74
CA LYS A 140 8.37 -10.31 12.11
C LYS A 140 9.30 -11.41 12.59
N VAL A 141 9.80 -12.24 11.69
CA VAL A 141 10.44 -13.52 11.99
C VAL A 141 11.88 -13.57 11.47
N LEU A 142 12.15 -12.95 10.32
CA LEU A 142 13.44 -12.96 9.68
C LEU A 142 14.24 -11.72 10.08
N ILE A 143 15.53 -11.92 10.22
CA ILE A 143 16.47 -10.86 10.60
C ILE A 143 17.58 -10.80 9.55
N GLU A 144 17.77 -9.62 8.98
CA GLU A 144 18.94 -9.29 8.14
C GLU A 144 19.75 -8.21 8.86
N ARG A 145 20.89 -8.61 9.41
CA ARG A 145 21.72 -7.73 10.24
C ARG A 145 22.24 -6.53 9.47
N GLY A 146 21.93 -5.33 9.94
CA GLY A 146 22.29 -4.08 9.29
C GLY A 146 21.30 -3.59 8.23
N SER A 147 20.25 -4.34 7.93
CA SER A 147 19.15 -3.88 7.07
C SER A 147 18.20 -2.96 7.83
N LYS A 148 17.68 -1.94 7.15
CA LYS A 148 16.61 -1.07 7.69
C LYS A 148 15.28 -1.81 7.83
N GLU A 149 15.09 -2.86 7.04
CA GLU A 149 13.87 -3.67 6.98
C GLU A 149 13.84 -4.73 8.10
N SER A 150 14.87 -4.81 8.91
CA SER A 150 14.99 -5.78 9.99
C SER A 150 15.19 -5.09 11.33
N ARG A 151 14.48 -5.57 12.34
CA ARG A 151 14.73 -5.17 13.75
C ARG A 151 15.84 -6.05 14.31
N ALA A 152 17.05 -5.55 14.30
CA ALA A 152 18.14 -6.15 15.05
C ALA A 152 18.18 -5.63 16.49
#